data_be388265db0f444bfe7cb9879e62c8ad
#
_entry.id   be388265db0f444bfe7cb9879e62c8ad
#
_cell.length_a   1.000
_cell.length_b   1.000
_cell.length_c   1.000
_cell.angle_alpha   90.00
_cell.angle_beta   90.00
_cell.angle_gamma   90.00
#
_symmetry.space_group_name_H-M   'P 1'
#
loop_
_entity.id
_entity.type
_entity.pdbx_description
1 polymer ?
#
loop_
_entity_poly.entity_id
_entity_poly.type
_entity_poly.pdbx_seq_one_letter_code
_entity_poly.pdbx_strand_id
1 'polypeptide(L)'
;MTDAELDKLKDGICARDRRALARSITLLESTRSFHRDQAESLLTALLPDVGKSFRIGITGVPGVGKSTFIETLGLKAIETGHRVAVLTVDPTSVVSGGSILGD
;
A
#
# COMPACT_ATOMS: atom_id res chain seq x y z
N MET A 1 -11.02 12.85 -13.25
CA MET A 1 -9.57 13.08 -13.06
C MET A 1 -8.93 13.27 -14.44
N THR A 2 -8.20 14.33 -14.61
CA THR A 2 -7.52 14.62 -15.86
C THR A 2 -6.17 13.94 -15.95
N ASP A 3 -5.59 13.91 -17.14
CA ASP A 3 -4.24 13.36 -17.31
C ASP A 3 -3.20 14.12 -16.48
N ALA A 4 -3.38 15.44 -16.35
CA ALA A 4 -2.51 16.26 -15.52
C ALA A 4 -2.60 15.86 -14.04
N GLU A 5 -3.78 15.50 -13.57
CA GLU A 5 -3.95 15.03 -12.20
C GLU A 5 -3.32 13.66 -11.98
N LEU A 6 -3.42 12.77 -12.96
CA LEU A 6 -2.75 11.47 -12.91
C LEU A 6 -1.24 11.63 -12.88
N ASP A 7 -0.69 12.52 -13.71
CA ASP A 7 0.74 12.81 -13.70
C ASP A 7 1.18 13.39 -12.37
N LYS A 8 0.37 14.24 -11.77
CA LYS A 8 0.65 14.81 -10.46
C LYS A 8 0.69 13.73 -9.38
N LEU A 9 -0.24 12.77 -9.43
CA LEU A 9 -0.23 11.64 -8.50
C LEU A 9 1.02 10.79 -8.69
N LYS A 10 1.36 10.49 -9.94
CA LYS A 10 2.57 9.73 -10.25
C LYS A 10 3.81 10.42 -9.71
N ASP A 11 3.95 11.71 -9.98
CA ASP A 11 5.10 12.48 -9.51
C ASP A 11 5.16 12.53 -7.99
N GLY A 12 4.01 12.67 -7.35
CA GLY A 12 3.91 12.65 -5.89
C GLY A 12 4.36 11.31 -5.29
N ILE A 13 3.94 10.21 -5.89
CA ILE A 13 4.35 8.87 -5.45
C ILE A 13 5.86 8.72 -5.60
N CYS A 14 6.41 9.10 -6.73
CA CYS A 14 7.85 9.02 -6.99
C CYS A 14 8.64 9.93 -6.04
N ALA A 15 8.06 11.05 -5.64
CA ALA A 15 8.65 11.97 -4.67
C ALA A 15 8.40 11.56 -3.22
N ARG A 16 7.72 10.44 -2.99
CA ARG A 16 7.40 9.91 -1.65
C ARG A 16 6.44 10.78 -0.86
N ASP A 17 5.53 11.43 -1.55
CA ASP A 17 4.47 12.21 -0.93
C ASP A 17 3.39 11.26 -0.40
N ARG A 18 3.19 11.26 0.90
CA ARG A 18 2.22 10.37 1.54
C ARG A 18 0.79 10.67 1.12
N ARG A 19 0.46 11.93 0.86
CA ARG A 19 -0.88 12.30 0.39
C ARG A 19 -1.16 11.73 -1.00
N ALA A 20 -0.18 11.83 -1.89
CA ALA A 20 -0.31 11.26 -3.22
C ALA A 20 -0.47 9.74 -3.15
N LEU A 21 0.30 9.08 -2.29
CA LEU A 21 0.19 7.65 -2.09
C LEU A 21 -1.18 7.27 -1.53
N ALA A 22 -1.66 7.98 -0.52
CA ALA A 22 -2.95 7.69 0.09
C ALA A 22 -4.11 7.87 -0.90
N ARG A 23 -4.07 8.94 -1.69
CA ARG A 23 -5.08 9.18 -2.73
C ARG A 23 -5.06 8.10 -3.80
N SER A 24 -3.87 7.65 -4.15
CA SER A 24 -3.70 6.59 -5.14
C SER A 24 -4.24 5.26 -4.64
N ILE A 25 -4.01 4.93 -3.38
CA ILE A 25 -4.56 3.73 -2.76
C ILE A 25 -6.08 3.78 -2.75
N THR A 26 -6.66 4.92 -2.38
CA THR A 26 -8.11 5.10 -2.40
C THR A 26 -8.67 4.89 -3.81
N LEU A 27 -7.99 5.40 -4.82
CA LEU A 27 -8.38 5.22 -6.20
C LEU A 27 -8.34 3.74 -6.61
N LEU A 28 -7.27 3.04 -6.22
CA LEU A 28 -7.10 1.62 -6.55
C LEU A 28 -8.16 0.74 -5.89
N GLU A 29 -8.60 1.11 -4.70
CA GLU A 29 -9.59 0.33 -3.96
C GLU A 29 -11.03 0.66 -4.35
N SER A 30 -11.25 1.70 -5.15
CA SER A 30 -12.59 2.09 -5.57
C SER A 30 -13.20 1.03 -6.47
N THR A 31 -14.49 0.78 -6.28
CA THR A 31 -15.25 -0.16 -7.12
C THR A 31 -15.92 0.52 -8.31
N ARG A 32 -15.87 1.83 -8.40
CA ARG A 32 -16.47 2.57 -9.52
C ARG A 32 -15.66 2.34 -10.79
N SER A 33 -16.36 2.09 -11.90
CA SER A 33 -15.70 1.72 -13.14
C SER A 33 -14.73 2.79 -13.66
N PHE A 34 -15.12 4.06 -13.60
CA PHE A 34 -14.22 5.12 -14.07
C PHE A 34 -12.99 5.28 -13.18
N HIS A 35 -13.11 5.00 -11.89
CA HIS A 35 -11.97 4.97 -10.99
C HIS A 35 -11.02 3.82 -11.31
N ARG A 36 -11.57 2.68 -11.72
CA ARG A 36 -10.75 1.54 -12.13
C ARG A 36 -9.91 1.86 -13.35
N ASP A 37 -10.50 2.54 -14.32
CA ASP A 37 -9.78 2.96 -15.53
C ASP A 37 -8.64 3.91 -15.18
N GLN A 38 -8.90 4.86 -14.29
CA GLN A 38 -7.89 5.80 -13.83
C GLN A 38 -6.79 5.11 -13.03
N ALA A 39 -7.17 4.16 -12.16
CA ALA A 39 -6.22 3.38 -11.39
C ALA A 39 -5.31 2.56 -12.31
N GLU A 40 -5.88 1.94 -13.33
CA GLU A 40 -5.11 1.19 -14.31
C GLU A 40 -4.13 2.09 -15.06
N SER A 41 -4.58 3.28 -15.47
CA SER A 41 -3.71 4.25 -16.12
C SER A 41 -2.56 4.69 -15.21
N LEU A 42 -2.85 4.91 -13.93
CA LEU A 42 -1.83 5.28 -12.95
C LEU A 42 -0.82 4.15 -12.76
N LEU A 43 -1.28 2.91 -12.61
CA LEU A 43 -0.39 1.76 -12.45
C LEU A 43 0.50 1.59 -13.68
N THR A 44 -0.07 1.74 -14.87
CA THR A 44 0.69 1.63 -16.11
C THR A 44 1.78 2.71 -16.17
N ALA A 45 1.45 3.93 -15.77
CA ALA A 45 2.41 5.03 -15.74
C ALA A 45 3.54 4.80 -14.72
N LEU A 46 3.26 4.06 -13.64
CA LEU A 46 4.25 3.77 -12.59
C LEU A 46 5.14 2.57 -12.93
N LEU A 47 4.77 1.74 -13.90
CA LEU A 47 5.54 0.53 -14.21
C LEU A 47 7.03 0.78 -14.43
N PRO A 48 7.47 1.84 -15.15
CA PRO A 48 8.89 2.09 -15.32
C PRO A 48 9.63 2.38 -14.01
N ASP A 49 8.89 2.82 -12.99
CA ASP A 49 9.45 3.20 -11.69
C ASP A 49 9.32 2.10 -10.65
N VAL A 50 8.82 0.93 -11.05
CA VAL A 50 8.71 -0.22 -10.13
C VAL A 50 10.09 -0.64 -9.70
N GLY A 51 10.33 -0.54 -8.38
CA GLY A 51 11.62 -0.81 -7.81
C GLY A 51 11.89 -2.28 -7.58
N LYS A 52 13.10 -2.55 -7.11
CA LYS A 52 13.54 -3.90 -6.77
C LYS A 52 13.36 -4.13 -5.28
N SER A 53 12.17 -3.87 -4.79
CA SER A 53 11.89 -4.02 -3.38
C SER A 53 11.96 -5.50 -2.95
N PHE A 54 12.36 -5.71 -1.72
CA PHE A 54 12.33 -7.02 -1.11
C PHE A 54 10.95 -7.20 -0.48
N ARG A 55 10.26 -8.28 -0.83
CA ARG A 55 8.93 -8.56 -0.31
C ARG A 55 8.98 -9.76 0.60
N ILE A 56 8.49 -9.58 1.82
CA ILE A 56 8.49 -10.64 2.84
C ILE A 56 7.05 -10.93 3.22
N GLY A 57 6.66 -12.18 3.12
CA GLY A 57 5.36 -12.63 3.58
C GLY A 57 5.47 -13.16 5.00
N ILE A 58 4.60 -12.67 5.88
CA ILE A 58 4.55 -13.13 7.26
C ILE A 58 3.16 -13.70 7.51
N THR A 59 3.11 -14.96 7.90
CA THR A 59 1.87 -15.64 8.21
C THR A 59 1.89 -16.15 9.64
N GLY A 60 0.73 -16.34 10.21
CA GLY A 60 0.60 -16.86 11.55
C GLY A 60 -0.80 -16.63 12.07
N VAL A 61 -1.18 -17.40 13.07
CA VAL A 61 -2.47 -17.19 13.72
C VAL A 61 -2.41 -15.95 14.60
N PRO A 62 -3.54 -15.25 14.78
CA PRO A 62 -3.59 -14.11 15.69
C PRO A 62 -3.16 -14.50 17.10
N GLY A 63 -2.45 -13.60 17.78
CA GLY A 63 -2.06 -13.79 19.16
C GLY A 63 -0.72 -14.47 19.37
N VAL A 64 0.00 -14.84 18.32
CA VAL A 64 1.32 -15.47 18.45
C VAL A 64 2.49 -14.48 18.35
N GLY A 65 2.21 -13.18 18.43
CA GLY A 65 3.26 -12.18 18.38
C GLY A 65 3.63 -11.73 16.96
N LYS A 66 2.81 -12.03 15.97
CA LYS A 66 3.05 -11.65 14.58
C LYS A 66 3.20 -10.14 14.42
N SER A 67 2.29 -9.38 15.02
CA SER A 67 2.31 -7.92 14.93
C SER A 67 3.55 -7.33 15.60
N THR A 68 3.96 -7.88 16.73
CA THR A 68 5.17 -7.48 17.43
C THR A 68 6.41 -7.75 16.58
N PHE A 69 6.44 -8.91 15.94
CA PHE A 69 7.54 -9.26 15.05
C PHE A 69 7.64 -8.30 13.87
N ILE A 70 6.52 -7.99 13.24
CA ILE A 70 6.46 -7.06 12.10
C ILE A 70 6.96 -5.68 12.52
N GLU A 71 6.51 -5.20 13.67
CA GLU A 71 6.93 -3.90 14.19
C GLU A 71 8.44 -3.87 14.45
N THR A 72 8.97 -4.87 15.12
CA THR A 72 10.39 -4.96 15.44
C THR A 72 11.24 -5.02 14.18
N LEU A 73 10.85 -5.87 13.23
CA LEU A 73 11.57 -6.00 11.95
C LEU A 73 11.52 -4.71 11.16
N GLY A 74 10.35 -4.08 11.09
CA GLY A 74 10.17 -2.84 10.37
C GLY A 74 11.00 -1.70 10.93
N LEU A 75 10.99 -1.53 12.24
CA LEU A 75 11.78 -0.51 12.91
C LEU A 75 13.27 -0.72 12.68
N LYS A 76 13.73 -1.96 12.75
CA LYS A 76 15.12 -2.28 12.50
C LYS A 76 15.52 -1.97 11.05
N ALA A 77 14.66 -2.30 10.11
CA ALA A 77 14.90 -2.00 8.71
C ALA A 77 14.99 -0.48 8.47
N ILE A 78 14.12 0.30 9.11
CA ILE A 78 14.15 1.75 9.02
C ILE A 78 15.44 2.30 9.59
N GLU A 79 15.88 1.79 10.73
CA GLU A 79 17.15 2.21 11.34
C GLU A 79 18.35 1.98 10.44
N THR A 80 18.29 0.96 9.60
CA THR A 80 19.37 0.66 8.66
C THR A 80 19.24 1.41 7.33
N GLY A 81 18.28 2.31 7.23
CA GLY A 81 18.14 3.17 6.05
C GLY A 81 17.16 2.67 5.01
N HIS A 82 16.42 1.63 5.29
CA HIS A 82 15.42 1.11 4.37
C HIS A 82 14.07 1.80 4.57
N ARG A 83 13.28 1.80 3.51
CA ARG A 83 11.89 2.22 3.58
C ARG A 83 11.02 0.99 3.64
N VAL A 84 10.01 1.03 4.51
CA VAL A 84 9.18 -0.11 4.81
C VAL A 84 7.72 0.25 4.59
N ALA A 85 6.99 -0.64 3.96
CA ALA A 85 5.55 -0.58 3.89
C ALA A 85 4.99 -1.91 4.39
N VAL A 86 3.96 -1.85 5.21
CA VAL A 86 3.29 -3.04 5.72
C VAL A 86 1.91 -3.11 5.07
N LEU A 87 1.67 -4.20 4.38
CA LEU A 87 0.38 -4.47 3.77
C LEU A 87 -0.26 -5.62 4.54
N THR A 88 -1.41 -5.35 5.11
CA THR A 88 -2.14 -6.37 5.86
C THR A 88 -3.32 -6.87 5.06
N VAL A 89 -3.58 -8.16 5.18
CA VAL A 89 -4.79 -8.77 4.64
C VAL A 89 -5.58 -9.29 5.82
N ASP A 90 -6.70 -8.67 6.08
CA ASP A 90 -7.58 -9.10 7.16
C ASP A 90 -8.75 -9.89 6.59
N PRO A 91 -8.74 -11.21 6.73
CA PRO A 91 -9.83 -12.02 6.21
C PRO A 91 -11.16 -11.74 6.91
N THR A 92 -11.15 -11.18 8.10
CA THR A 92 -12.38 -10.85 8.82
C THR A 92 -13.03 -9.57 8.34
N SER A 93 -12.29 -8.67 7.70
CA SER A 93 -12.82 -7.39 7.21
C SER A 93 -13.87 -7.59 6.13
N VAL A 94 -13.74 -8.64 5.33
CA VAL A 94 -14.71 -8.98 4.30
C VAL A 94 -16.01 -9.51 4.91
N VAL A 95 -15.91 -10.24 6.00
CA VAL A 95 -17.04 -10.88 6.67
C VAL A 95 -17.70 -9.93 7.66
N SER A 96 -16.89 -9.25 8.46
CA SER A 96 -17.38 -8.41 9.56
C SER A 96 -17.58 -6.94 9.17
N GLY A 97 -17.19 -6.56 7.97
CA GLY A 97 -17.34 -5.19 7.51
C GLY A 97 -16.28 -4.24 8.04
N GLY A 98 -15.15 -4.75 8.47
CA GLY A 98 -14.07 -3.85 8.81
C GLY A 98 -13.46 -4.03 10.18
N SER A 99 -12.96 -5.19 10.46
CA SER A 99 -12.10 -5.35 11.62
C SER A 99 -10.73 -4.76 11.31
N ILE A 100 -10.32 -3.77 12.06
CA ILE A 100 -9.02 -3.14 11.86
C ILE A 100 -8.04 -3.47 12.97
N LEU A 101 -8.48 -4.20 13.96
CA LEU A 101 -7.67 -4.52 15.12
C LEU A 101 -7.22 -5.96 15.19
N GLY A 102 -7.65 -6.77 14.27
CA GLY A 102 -7.29 -8.19 14.24
C GLY A 102 -5.94 -8.48 13.62
N ASP A 103 -5.37 -7.46 13.09
CA ASP A 103 -4.12 -7.59 12.36
C ASP A 103 -2.92 -7.46 13.28
#